data_dc72ddccc0d5257de99fdf59f94dc521
#
_entry.id   dc72ddccc0d5257de99fdf59f94dc521
#
_cell.length_a   1.000
_cell.length_b   1.000
_cell.length_c   1.000
_cell.angle_alpha   90.00
_cell.angle_beta   90.00
_cell.angle_gamma   90.00
#
_symmetry.space_group_name_H-M   'P 1'
#
loop_
_entity.id
_entity.type
_entity.pdbx_description
1 polymer ?
#
loop_
_entity_poly.entity_id
_entity_poly.type
_entity_poly.pdbx_seq_one_letter_code
_entity_poly.pdbx_strand_id
1 'polypeptide(L)'
;PITASMTPVLGANDNLCEVWRVAGEEVQMENGAADQDRVHYRFSDELLFGSITLQERVLEAEGSISGRFDGKSGALVRATEIAYREIFGVLKETQHRHLIRIWNFLPEINRESDGDERYRHFNSARQLAFRDSGRATLSTVPAASALGSPVGSPISIYFLAARQSPKMLENPRQTSAYHYPPKFGRHSPMFSRACVLSEAQGTNLFVSGTASIVGHETIHPGDVVAQTRETMANIAALLEQANRVVGSERYSLDGLKFKVYVRQPTDLHAIEEALARSLRPTTSVVYLQADVCREDLLVEIEATGESAIQPLV
;
A
#
# COMPACT_ATOMS: atom_id res chain seq x y z
N PRO A 1 11.13 -17.06 2.43
CA PRO A 1 10.82 -15.64 2.63
C PRO A 1 10.19 -15.08 1.37
N ILE A 2 9.14 -14.28 1.54
CA ILE A 2 8.56 -13.51 0.46
C ILE A 2 9.34 -12.20 0.44
N THR A 3 10.09 -11.92 -0.63
CA THR A 3 10.97 -10.76 -0.71
C THR A 3 10.45 -9.77 -1.74
N ALA A 4 10.25 -8.51 -1.33
CA ALA A 4 10.11 -7.38 -2.24
C ALA A 4 11.49 -6.80 -2.51
N SER A 5 11.85 -6.64 -3.78
CA SER A 5 13.06 -5.91 -4.12
C SER A 5 12.75 -4.41 -4.11
N MET A 6 13.27 -3.71 -3.13
CA MET A 6 13.24 -2.24 -3.07
C MET A 6 14.66 -1.71 -2.96
N THR A 7 14.89 -0.52 -3.51
CA THR A 7 16.19 0.13 -3.43
C THR A 7 16.28 0.97 -2.16
N PRO A 8 17.17 0.65 -1.20
CA PRO A 8 17.42 1.51 -0.06
C PRO A 8 17.98 2.85 -0.53
N VAL A 9 17.59 3.95 0.11
CA VAL A 9 18.21 5.25 -0.13
C VAL A 9 19.41 5.38 0.80
N LEU A 10 20.60 5.37 0.23
CA LEU A 10 21.90 5.67 0.87
C LEU A 10 22.31 4.82 2.08
N GLY A 11 23.34 4.03 1.90
CA GLY A 11 24.17 3.47 2.98
C GLY A 11 23.54 2.41 3.88
N ALA A 12 22.28 2.07 3.66
CA ALA A 12 21.70 0.87 4.25
C ALA A 12 22.34 -0.35 3.58
N ASN A 13 22.74 -1.33 4.37
CA ASN A 13 23.23 -2.61 3.85
C ASN A 13 22.27 -3.14 2.79
N ASP A 14 22.80 -3.71 1.71
CA ASP A 14 22.07 -4.28 0.57
C ASP A 14 21.05 -5.39 0.92
N ASN A 15 20.88 -5.70 2.20
CA ASN A 15 20.06 -6.76 2.77
C ASN A 15 19.00 -6.26 3.76
N LEU A 16 18.41 -5.10 3.53
CA LEU A 16 17.31 -4.65 4.37
C LEU A 16 16.08 -5.53 4.15
N CYS A 17 15.62 -6.22 5.18
CA CYS A 17 14.42 -7.04 5.15
C CYS A 17 13.39 -6.52 6.14
N GLU A 18 12.15 -6.30 5.70
CA GLU A 18 11.02 -6.13 6.60
C GLU A 18 10.50 -7.51 7.01
N VAL A 19 10.51 -7.79 8.30
CA VAL A 19 10.03 -9.07 8.83
C VAL A 19 8.81 -8.83 9.71
N TRP A 20 7.71 -9.46 9.33
CA TRP A 20 6.48 -9.49 10.13
C TRP A 20 6.43 -10.77 10.97
N ARG A 21 6.30 -10.61 12.28
CA ARG A 21 6.15 -11.74 13.20
C ARG A 21 4.77 -11.74 13.82
N VAL A 22 4.11 -12.89 13.79
CA VAL A 22 2.87 -13.13 14.54
C VAL A 22 3.25 -13.87 15.82
N ALA A 23 2.88 -13.33 16.98
CA ALA A 23 3.23 -13.94 18.26
C ALA A 23 2.38 -15.19 18.55
N GLY A 24 3.03 -16.27 18.98
CA GLY A 24 2.39 -17.37 19.71
C GLY A 24 1.78 -18.49 18.89
N GLU A 25 1.86 -18.50 17.54
CA GLU A 25 1.18 -19.50 16.73
C GLU A 25 2.07 -20.20 15.71
N GLU A 26 1.73 -21.44 15.39
CA GLU A 26 2.33 -22.20 14.30
C GLU A 26 1.82 -21.64 12.96
N VAL A 27 2.74 -21.17 12.13
CA VAL A 27 2.42 -20.56 10.81
C VAL A 27 2.45 -21.67 9.76
N GLN A 28 1.32 -21.90 9.12
CA GLN A 28 1.23 -22.80 7.97
C GLN A 28 1.72 -22.07 6.70
N MET A 29 2.45 -22.79 5.86
CA MET A 29 2.92 -22.29 4.58
C MET A 29 2.23 -23.06 3.46
N GLU A 30 1.43 -22.36 2.68
CA GLU A 30 0.84 -22.91 1.48
C GLU A 30 1.17 -22.02 0.28
N ASN A 31 1.32 -22.67 -0.87
CA ASN A 31 1.28 -21.99 -2.15
C ASN A 31 -0.16 -22.08 -2.64
N GLY A 32 -0.75 -20.96 -3.04
CA GLY A 32 -2.15 -20.91 -3.44
C GLY A 32 -2.45 -21.90 -4.55
N ALA A 33 -3.40 -22.77 -4.30
CA ALA A 33 -3.90 -23.76 -5.24
C ALA A 33 -5.04 -23.21 -6.10
N ALA A 34 -4.93 -21.99 -6.61
CA ALA A 34 -5.82 -21.53 -7.67
C ALA A 34 -5.11 -21.69 -9.01
N ASP A 35 -5.64 -22.49 -9.88
CA ASP A 35 -5.30 -22.85 -11.28
C ASP A 35 -3.90 -22.53 -11.85
N GLN A 36 -3.05 -21.69 -11.22
CA GLN A 36 -1.73 -21.31 -11.72
C GLN A 36 -0.66 -21.00 -10.66
N ASP A 37 -0.78 -21.36 -9.39
CA ASP A 37 0.26 -21.21 -8.33
C ASP A 37 0.99 -19.84 -8.25
N ARG A 38 0.30 -18.72 -8.51
CA ARG A 38 0.92 -17.39 -8.60
C ARG A 38 0.95 -16.63 -7.28
N VAL A 39 0.02 -16.94 -6.35
CA VAL A 39 -0.04 -16.31 -5.03
C VAL A 39 0.71 -17.17 -4.03
N HIS A 40 1.73 -16.59 -3.44
CA HIS A 40 2.46 -17.21 -2.33
C HIS A 40 1.95 -16.60 -1.03
N TYR A 41 1.56 -17.43 -0.06
CA TYR A 41 1.06 -16.93 1.21
C TYR A 41 1.44 -17.82 2.40
N ARG A 42 1.40 -17.22 3.57
CA ARG A 42 1.51 -17.86 4.87
C ARG A 42 0.38 -17.37 5.74
N PHE A 43 -0.16 -18.23 6.57
CA PHE A 43 -1.25 -17.87 7.44
C PHE A 43 -1.18 -18.57 8.80
N SER A 44 -1.77 -17.93 9.79
CA SER A 44 -2.15 -18.46 11.09
C SER A 44 -3.67 -18.54 11.16
N ASP A 45 -4.22 -18.85 12.33
CA ASP A 45 -5.68 -18.85 12.50
C ASP A 45 -6.30 -17.44 12.29
N GLU A 46 -5.57 -16.39 12.62
CA GLU A 46 -6.09 -15.00 12.59
C GLU A 46 -5.64 -14.21 11.37
N LEU A 47 -4.40 -14.39 10.93
CA LEU A 47 -3.75 -13.54 9.95
C LEU A 47 -3.21 -14.31 8.76
N LEU A 48 -3.22 -13.66 7.61
CA LEU A 48 -2.59 -14.11 6.38
C LEU A 48 -1.72 -13.02 5.80
N PHE A 49 -0.48 -13.37 5.45
CA PHE A 49 0.41 -12.53 4.63
C PHE A 49 0.66 -13.21 3.29
N GLY A 50 0.47 -12.49 2.20
CA GLY A 50 0.66 -13.03 0.86
C GLY A 50 1.28 -12.06 -0.12
N SER A 51 1.71 -12.61 -1.25
CA SER A 51 2.25 -11.85 -2.38
C SER A 51 1.92 -12.50 -3.71
N ILE A 52 1.85 -11.67 -4.73
CA ILE A 52 1.80 -12.08 -6.13
C ILE A 52 2.73 -11.20 -6.95
N THR A 53 3.43 -11.81 -7.90
CA THR A 53 4.37 -11.13 -8.80
C THR A 53 4.09 -11.55 -10.23
N LEU A 54 3.87 -10.58 -11.14
CA LEU A 54 3.51 -10.81 -12.52
C LEU A 54 4.39 -10.01 -13.48
N GLN A 55 4.94 -10.67 -14.48
CA GLN A 55 5.73 -10.04 -15.55
C GLN A 55 4.83 -9.61 -16.70
N GLU A 56 4.73 -8.31 -16.96
CA GLU A 56 3.92 -7.76 -18.05
C GLU A 56 4.29 -8.36 -19.40
N ARG A 57 5.59 -8.47 -19.71
CA ARG A 57 6.11 -9.04 -20.98
C ARG A 57 5.66 -10.49 -21.23
N VAL A 58 5.44 -11.27 -20.17
CA VAL A 58 4.96 -12.65 -20.30
C VAL A 58 3.48 -12.65 -20.71
N LEU A 59 2.71 -11.77 -20.11
CA LEU A 59 1.28 -11.62 -20.39
C LEU A 59 1.04 -11.03 -21.79
N GLU A 60 1.93 -10.18 -22.29
CA GLU A 60 1.91 -9.70 -23.67
C GLU A 60 2.15 -10.84 -24.67
N ALA A 61 3.11 -11.72 -24.39
CA ALA A 61 3.43 -12.85 -25.25
C ALA A 61 2.33 -13.94 -25.30
N GLU A 62 1.53 -14.08 -24.24
CA GLU A 62 0.39 -15.01 -24.17
C GLU A 62 -0.82 -14.60 -25.04
N GLY A 63 -0.75 -13.42 -25.69
CA GLY A 63 -1.74 -12.93 -26.66
C GLY A 63 -2.99 -12.32 -26.02
N SER A 64 -3.69 -11.51 -26.83
CA SER A 64 -4.95 -10.86 -26.47
C SER A 64 -6.05 -11.86 -26.20
N ILE A 65 -6.35 -12.09 -24.93
CA ILE A 65 -7.69 -12.53 -24.58
C ILE A 65 -8.51 -11.24 -24.43
N SER A 66 -9.58 -11.12 -25.23
CA SER A 66 -10.52 -10.00 -25.22
C SER A 66 -10.98 -9.68 -23.79
N GLY A 67 -10.31 -8.74 -23.16
CA GLY A 67 -10.73 -8.18 -21.90
C GLY A 67 -11.79 -7.10 -22.13
N ARG A 68 -12.48 -6.70 -21.07
CA ARG A 68 -13.49 -5.61 -21.04
C ARG A 68 -12.94 -4.22 -21.39
N PHE A 69 -11.66 -4.12 -21.71
CA PHE A 69 -10.98 -2.90 -22.11
C PHE A 69 -10.67 -2.95 -23.60
N ASP A 70 -11.02 -1.91 -24.33
CA ASP A 70 -10.90 -1.76 -25.78
C ASP A 70 -9.46 -1.97 -26.28
N GLY A 71 -9.01 -3.22 -26.42
CA GLY A 71 -7.85 -3.64 -27.21
C GLY A 71 -6.48 -2.94 -27.00
N LYS A 72 -6.41 -1.87 -26.25
CA LYS A 72 -5.21 -1.08 -26.00
C LYS A 72 -4.74 -1.10 -24.55
N SER A 73 -5.53 -1.60 -23.65
CA SER A 73 -5.16 -1.67 -22.23
C SER A 73 -4.23 -2.84 -22.00
N GLY A 74 -2.99 -2.51 -22.02
CA GLY A 74 -1.86 -3.41 -22.06
C GLY A 74 -1.76 -4.39 -20.90
N ALA A 75 -0.66 -5.08 -20.87
CA ALA A 75 -0.30 -6.10 -19.92
C ALA A 75 -0.48 -5.68 -18.44
N LEU A 76 -0.34 -4.38 -18.11
CA LEU A 76 -0.57 -3.84 -16.77
C LEU A 76 -2.02 -4.06 -16.28
N VAL A 77 -3.02 -3.74 -17.10
CA VAL A 77 -4.43 -3.91 -16.72
C VAL A 77 -4.73 -5.38 -16.51
N ARG A 78 -4.31 -6.23 -17.44
CA ARG A 78 -4.48 -7.69 -17.35
C ARG A 78 -3.78 -8.27 -16.11
N ALA A 79 -2.53 -7.85 -15.85
CA ALA A 79 -1.79 -8.28 -14.67
C ALA A 79 -2.50 -7.86 -13.38
N THR A 80 -3.03 -6.63 -13.34
CA THR A 80 -3.77 -6.12 -12.19
C THR A 80 -5.06 -6.92 -11.96
N GLU A 81 -5.84 -7.19 -13.00
CA GLU A 81 -7.06 -8.01 -12.91
C GLU A 81 -6.77 -9.43 -12.42
N ILE A 82 -5.75 -10.08 -12.99
CA ILE A 82 -5.31 -11.42 -12.56
C ILE A 82 -4.91 -11.37 -11.10
N ALA A 83 -4.03 -10.45 -10.72
CA ALA A 83 -3.50 -10.38 -9.36
C ALA A 83 -4.62 -10.24 -8.33
N TYR A 84 -5.52 -9.28 -8.51
CA TYR A 84 -6.59 -9.04 -7.55
C TYR A 84 -7.62 -10.16 -7.51
N ARG A 85 -7.94 -10.78 -8.65
CA ARG A 85 -8.83 -11.94 -8.69
C ARG A 85 -8.25 -13.12 -7.91
N GLU A 86 -6.98 -13.42 -8.10
CA GLU A 86 -6.30 -14.52 -7.41
C GLU A 86 -6.15 -14.23 -5.91
N ILE A 87 -5.79 -12.99 -5.52
CA ILE A 87 -5.78 -12.57 -4.12
C ILE A 87 -7.17 -12.81 -3.49
N PHE A 88 -8.25 -12.37 -4.12
CA PHE A 88 -9.60 -12.55 -3.60
C PHE A 88 -10.04 -14.01 -3.54
N GLY A 89 -9.52 -14.87 -4.44
CA GLY A 89 -9.68 -16.32 -4.38
C GLY A 89 -9.07 -16.89 -3.10
N VAL A 90 -7.81 -16.60 -2.83
CA VAL A 90 -7.10 -17.02 -1.61
C VAL A 90 -7.82 -16.55 -0.35
N LEU A 91 -8.28 -15.30 -0.31
CA LEU A 91 -9.02 -14.77 0.86
C LEU A 91 -10.32 -15.54 1.13
N LYS A 92 -10.97 -16.01 0.07
CA LYS A 92 -12.19 -16.81 0.19
C LYS A 92 -11.89 -18.23 0.68
N GLU A 93 -10.89 -18.86 0.12
CA GLU A 93 -10.48 -20.23 0.45
C GLU A 93 -9.97 -20.38 1.88
N THR A 94 -9.09 -19.45 2.30
CA THR A 94 -8.47 -19.47 3.63
C THR A 94 -9.35 -18.88 4.73
N GLN A 95 -10.53 -18.33 4.39
CA GLN A 95 -11.43 -17.61 5.31
C GLN A 95 -10.87 -16.33 5.92
N HIS A 96 -9.70 -15.84 5.48
CA HIS A 96 -9.15 -14.53 5.85
C HIS A 96 -9.78 -13.44 4.99
N ARG A 97 -11.06 -13.19 5.21
CA ARG A 97 -11.93 -12.43 4.29
C ARG A 97 -11.64 -10.94 4.25
N HIS A 98 -10.92 -10.39 5.20
CA HIS A 98 -10.75 -8.95 5.35
C HIS A 98 -9.31 -8.54 5.00
N LEU A 99 -9.16 -7.84 3.86
CA LEU A 99 -7.89 -7.17 3.57
C LEU A 99 -7.68 -6.03 4.56
N ILE A 100 -6.50 -6.02 5.18
CA ILE A 100 -6.08 -5.00 6.14
C ILE A 100 -5.19 -3.99 5.45
N ARG A 101 -4.14 -4.50 4.80
CA ARG A 101 -3.09 -3.70 4.18
C ARG A 101 -2.68 -4.30 2.85
N ILE A 102 -2.40 -3.44 1.86
CA ILE A 102 -1.92 -3.87 0.55
C ILE A 102 -0.85 -2.90 0.04
N TRP A 103 0.25 -3.43 -0.49
CA TRP A 103 1.34 -2.69 -1.12
C TRP A 103 1.40 -3.07 -2.60
N ASN A 104 1.31 -2.07 -3.47
CA ASN A 104 1.35 -2.26 -4.91
C ASN A 104 2.61 -1.60 -5.46
N PHE A 105 3.49 -2.38 -6.06
CA PHE A 105 4.70 -1.91 -6.72
C PHE A 105 4.53 -2.05 -8.23
N LEU A 106 4.53 -0.92 -8.92
CA LEU A 106 4.22 -0.81 -10.34
C LEU A 106 5.44 -0.27 -11.09
N PRO A 107 5.99 -0.97 -12.09
CA PRO A 107 7.07 -0.40 -12.88
C PRO A 107 6.60 0.87 -13.60
N GLU A 108 7.42 1.92 -13.53
CA GLU A 108 7.16 3.19 -14.23
C GLU A 108 5.78 3.78 -13.93
N ILE A 109 5.37 3.86 -12.68
CA ILE A 109 4.00 4.20 -12.23
C ILE A 109 3.44 5.48 -12.88
N ASN A 110 4.29 6.50 -13.11
CA ASN A 110 3.88 7.80 -13.67
C ASN A 110 4.04 7.87 -15.21
N ARG A 111 4.56 6.81 -15.89
CA ARG A 111 4.71 6.85 -17.33
C ARG A 111 3.35 6.87 -18.03
N GLU A 112 3.22 7.72 -19.04
CA GLU A 112 2.08 7.66 -19.96
C GLU A 112 2.17 6.43 -20.87
N SER A 113 1.07 5.73 -21.02
CA SER A 113 0.87 4.66 -22.00
C SER A 113 -0.58 4.64 -22.45
N ASP A 114 -0.82 4.37 -23.74
CA ASP A 114 -2.16 4.28 -24.33
C ASP A 114 -3.08 5.49 -24.03
N GLY A 115 -2.49 6.68 -23.89
CA GLY A 115 -3.20 7.94 -23.73
C GLY A 115 -3.62 8.27 -22.30
N ASP A 116 -3.11 7.54 -21.30
CA ASP A 116 -3.28 7.87 -19.88
C ASP A 116 -2.07 7.36 -19.07
N GLU A 117 -1.97 7.80 -17.83
CA GLU A 117 -0.93 7.42 -16.88
C GLU A 117 -1.11 5.96 -16.42
N ARG A 118 -0.02 5.19 -16.33
CA ARG A 118 -0.04 3.78 -15.89
C ARG A 118 -0.76 3.60 -14.55
N TYR A 119 -0.57 4.52 -13.61
CA TYR A 119 -1.28 4.49 -12.33
C TYR A 119 -2.81 4.56 -12.50
N ARG A 120 -3.31 5.31 -13.48
CA ARG A 120 -4.77 5.40 -13.76
C ARG A 120 -5.30 4.13 -14.39
N HIS A 121 -4.53 3.51 -15.29
CA HIS A 121 -4.85 2.19 -15.83
C HIS A 121 -4.93 1.13 -14.74
N PHE A 122 -3.95 1.10 -13.83
CA PHE A 122 -3.95 0.24 -12.65
C PHE A 122 -5.20 0.47 -11.77
N ASN A 123 -5.54 1.72 -11.47
CA ASN A 123 -6.74 2.03 -10.66
C ASN A 123 -8.02 1.56 -11.32
N SER A 124 -8.12 1.66 -12.65
CA SER A 124 -9.28 1.20 -13.41
C SER A 124 -9.48 -0.32 -13.27
N ALA A 125 -8.41 -1.08 -13.47
CA ALA A 125 -8.43 -2.54 -13.33
C ALA A 125 -8.72 -2.97 -11.88
N ARG A 126 -8.05 -2.33 -10.91
CA ARG A 126 -8.25 -2.59 -9.48
C ARG A 126 -9.68 -2.32 -9.04
N GLN A 127 -10.26 -1.18 -9.41
CA GLN A 127 -11.65 -0.84 -9.06
C GLN A 127 -12.62 -1.89 -9.59
N LEU A 128 -12.44 -2.36 -10.83
CA LEU A 128 -13.28 -3.42 -11.41
C LEU A 128 -13.16 -4.72 -10.63
N ALA A 129 -11.93 -5.14 -10.29
CA ALA A 129 -11.71 -6.35 -9.51
C ALA A 129 -12.38 -6.28 -8.12
N PHE A 130 -12.28 -5.15 -7.43
CA PHE A 130 -12.98 -4.93 -6.15
C PHE A 130 -14.51 -5.00 -6.32
N ARG A 131 -15.03 -4.40 -7.37
CA ARG A 131 -16.47 -4.40 -7.67
C ARG A 131 -17.00 -5.79 -8.01
N ASP A 132 -16.29 -6.51 -8.87
CA ASP A 132 -16.69 -7.85 -9.32
C ASP A 132 -16.64 -8.87 -8.17
N SER A 133 -15.77 -8.66 -7.18
CA SER A 133 -15.68 -9.48 -5.95
C SER A 133 -16.66 -9.06 -4.83
N GLY A 134 -17.48 -8.02 -5.05
CA GLY A 134 -18.38 -7.47 -4.03
C GLY A 134 -17.67 -6.74 -2.88
N ARG A 135 -16.41 -6.33 -3.08
CA ARG A 135 -15.55 -5.69 -2.06
C ARG A 135 -15.40 -4.18 -2.21
N ALA A 136 -16.16 -3.56 -3.11
CA ALA A 136 -16.09 -2.12 -3.38
C ALA A 136 -16.96 -1.30 -2.41
N THR A 137 -16.84 -1.52 -1.10
CA THR A 137 -17.55 -0.76 -0.07
C THR A 137 -16.57 -0.09 0.89
N LEU A 138 -16.99 0.98 1.56
CA LEU A 138 -16.17 1.75 2.49
C LEU A 138 -15.55 0.89 3.62
N SER A 139 -16.28 -0.15 4.03
CA SER A 139 -15.85 -1.06 5.09
C SER A 139 -14.91 -2.18 4.62
N THR A 140 -14.69 -2.32 3.31
CA THR A 140 -13.92 -3.44 2.74
C THR A 140 -12.67 -3.02 1.97
N VAL A 141 -12.50 -1.73 1.69
CA VAL A 141 -11.31 -1.21 1.01
C VAL A 141 -10.15 -1.07 2.01
N PRO A 142 -9.02 -1.78 1.80
CA PRO A 142 -7.92 -1.81 2.76
C PRO A 142 -7.13 -0.50 2.81
N ALA A 143 -6.31 -0.34 3.84
CA ALA A 143 -5.20 0.59 3.78
C ALA A 143 -4.22 0.16 2.68
N ALA A 144 -3.72 1.12 1.88
CA ALA A 144 -2.85 0.77 0.75
C ALA A 144 -1.77 1.82 0.46
N SER A 145 -0.70 1.35 -0.22
CA SER A 145 0.28 2.18 -0.92
C SER A 145 0.35 1.73 -2.38
N ALA A 146 0.65 2.68 -3.28
CA ALA A 146 0.96 2.40 -4.68
C ALA A 146 2.21 3.18 -5.07
N LEU A 147 3.27 2.45 -5.35
CA LEU A 147 4.63 2.97 -5.49
C LEU A 147 5.23 2.53 -6.82
N GLY A 148 6.08 3.37 -7.37
CA GLY A 148 6.84 3.03 -8.55
C GLY A 148 7.99 2.08 -8.24
N SER A 149 8.21 1.13 -9.13
CA SER A 149 9.39 0.27 -9.14
C SER A 149 10.22 0.51 -10.41
N PRO A 150 11.51 0.09 -10.44
CA PRO A 150 12.36 0.30 -11.60
C PRO A 150 11.79 -0.28 -12.90
N VAL A 151 12.22 0.29 -14.02
CA VAL A 151 11.90 -0.19 -15.38
C VAL A 151 12.22 -1.68 -15.51
N GLY A 152 11.30 -2.44 -16.08
CA GLY A 152 11.48 -3.89 -16.31
C GLY A 152 11.24 -4.76 -15.07
N SER A 153 10.97 -4.16 -13.91
CA SER A 153 10.52 -4.90 -12.75
C SER A 153 9.15 -5.55 -13.01
N PRO A 154 8.82 -6.64 -12.31
CA PRO A 154 7.46 -7.16 -12.33
C PRO A 154 6.51 -6.24 -11.56
N ILE A 155 5.22 -6.34 -11.84
CA ILE A 155 4.18 -5.87 -10.93
C ILE A 155 4.22 -6.79 -9.72
N SER A 156 4.37 -6.22 -8.53
CA SER A 156 4.41 -6.97 -7.28
C SER A 156 3.40 -6.42 -6.30
N ILE A 157 2.56 -7.29 -5.77
CA ILE A 157 1.53 -6.93 -4.78
C ILE A 157 1.74 -7.79 -3.55
N TYR A 158 1.86 -7.13 -2.38
CA TYR A 158 1.92 -7.76 -1.08
C TYR A 158 0.68 -7.38 -0.30
N PHE A 159 0.17 -8.30 0.53
CA PHE A 159 -1.05 -8.02 1.28
C PHE A 159 -1.08 -8.71 2.64
N LEU A 160 -1.74 -8.07 3.58
CA LEU A 160 -2.16 -8.63 4.85
C LEU A 160 -3.68 -8.75 4.86
N ALA A 161 -4.15 -9.87 5.38
CA ALA A 161 -5.57 -10.13 5.57
C ALA A 161 -5.84 -10.75 6.94
N ALA A 162 -7.06 -10.64 7.44
CA ALA A 162 -7.49 -11.21 8.71
C ALA A 162 -8.84 -11.92 8.57
N ARG A 163 -9.12 -12.79 9.52
CA ARG A 163 -10.47 -13.32 9.74
C ARG A 163 -11.37 -12.29 10.39
N GLN A 164 -10.82 -11.52 11.33
CA GLN A 164 -11.54 -10.45 12.00
C GLN A 164 -11.67 -9.21 11.11
N SER A 165 -12.85 -8.57 11.17
CA SER A 165 -13.12 -7.35 10.43
C SER A 165 -12.40 -6.15 11.04
N PRO A 166 -11.53 -5.46 10.29
CA PRO A 166 -10.89 -4.23 10.75
C PRO A 166 -11.86 -3.04 10.70
N LYS A 167 -11.48 -1.95 11.35
CA LYS A 167 -12.12 -0.64 11.18
C LYS A 167 -11.30 0.20 10.22
N MET A 168 -11.89 0.55 9.08
CA MET A 168 -11.27 1.44 8.09
C MET A 168 -11.42 2.88 8.55
N LEU A 169 -10.39 3.69 8.34
CA LEU A 169 -10.33 5.09 8.74
C LEU A 169 -10.12 6.00 7.54
N GLU A 170 -10.79 7.14 7.56
CA GLU A 170 -10.59 8.23 6.62
C GLU A 170 -9.96 9.43 7.32
N ASN A 171 -9.24 10.25 6.56
CA ASN A 171 -8.57 11.44 7.06
C ASN A 171 -9.49 12.66 6.94
N PRO A 172 -9.80 13.39 8.03
CA PRO A 172 -10.65 14.57 7.95
C PRO A 172 -10.07 15.71 7.13
N ARG A 173 -8.76 15.70 6.86
CA ARG A 173 -8.07 16.68 6.01
C ARG A 173 -8.11 16.33 4.51
N GLN A 174 -8.52 15.12 4.15
CA GLN A 174 -8.45 14.58 2.81
C GLN A 174 -9.81 14.09 2.33
N THR A 175 -10.10 14.29 1.05
CA THR A 175 -11.21 13.60 0.39
C THR A 175 -10.90 12.10 0.34
N SER A 176 -11.87 11.26 0.65
CA SER A 176 -11.73 9.81 0.51
C SER A 176 -11.34 9.44 -0.92
N ALA A 177 -10.34 8.55 -1.08
CA ALA A 177 -9.74 8.26 -2.39
C ALA A 177 -10.77 7.81 -3.43
N TYR A 178 -11.73 7.00 -3.01
CA TYR A 178 -12.83 6.51 -3.87
C TYR A 178 -13.85 7.58 -4.28
N HIS A 179 -13.74 8.83 -3.76
CA HIS A 179 -14.53 10.00 -4.15
C HIS A 179 -13.71 11.05 -4.92
N TYR A 180 -12.52 10.70 -5.39
CA TYR A 180 -11.71 11.64 -6.17
C TYR A 180 -12.41 12.03 -7.47
N PRO A 181 -12.31 13.33 -7.85
CA PRO A 181 -12.92 13.81 -9.08
C PRO A 181 -12.27 13.20 -10.33
N PRO A 182 -13.00 13.14 -11.47
CA PRO A 182 -12.54 12.50 -12.71
C PRO A 182 -11.21 13.02 -13.28
N LYS A 183 -10.77 14.22 -12.88
CA LYS A 183 -9.47 14.76 -13.31
C LYS A 183 -8.28 13.90 -12.85
N PHE A 184 -8.45 13.09 -11.80
CA PHE A 184 -7.43 12.14 -11.30
C PHE A 184 -7.54 10.74 -11.90
N GLY A 185 -8.38 10.56 -12.92
CA GLY A 185 -8.62 9.31 -13.62
C GLY A 185 -10.10 8.99 -13.71
N ARG A 186 -10.46 8.21 -14.74
CA ARG A 186 -11.86 7.77 -14.99
C ARG A 186 -12.41 6.93 -13.83
N HIS A 187 -11.51 6.23 -13.13
CA HIS A 187 -11.84 5.36 -12.00
C HIS A 187 -11.02 5.77 -10.78
N SER A 188 -11.71 6.03 -9.68
CA SER A 188 -11.08 6.46 -8.43
C SER A 188 -10.26 5.35 -7.79
N PRO A 189 -9.14 5.68 -7.11
CA PRO A 189 -8.37 4.71 -6.34
C PRO A 189 -9.22 4.07 -5.24
N MET A 190 -9.01 2.77 -5.01
CA MET A 190 -9.74 1.97 -4.02
C MET A 190 -8.86 1.68 -2.80
N PHE A 191 -8.84 2.59 -1.82
CA PHE A 191 -8.15 2.41 -0.54
C PHE A 191 -8.72 3.33 0.54
N SER A 192 -8.61 2.92 1.81
CA SER A 192 -8.84 3.76 2.99
C SER A 192 -7.54 4.40 3.45
N ARG A 193 -7.62 5.48 4.24
CA ARG A 193 -6.43 6.21 4.71
C ARG A 193 -5.66 5.49 5.80
N ALA A 194 -6.35 4.70 6.59
CA ALA A 194 -5.75 3.79 7.56
C ALA A 194 -6.73 2.65 7.90
N CYS A 195 -6.23 1.70 8.66
CA CYS A 195 -7.01 0.57 9.15
C CYS A 195 -6.59 0.26 10.58
N VAL A 196 -7.55 0.01 11.45
CA VAL A 196 -7.34 -0.50 12.82
C VAL A 196 -7.86 -1.93 12.89
N LEU A 197 -6.98 -2.87 13.21
CA LEU A 197 -7.34 -4.25 13.53
C LEU A 197 -7.25 -4.46 15.03
N SER A 198 -8.33 -4.90 15.66
CA SER A 198 -8.36 -5.26 17.08
C SER A 198 -8.37 -6.78 17.20
N GLU A 199 -7.40 -7.33 17.92
CA GLU A 199 -7.23 -8.75 18.20
C GLU A 199 -7.18 -8.98 19.70
N ALA A 200 -7.30 -10.22 20.14
CA ALA A 200 -7.25 -10.57 21.57
C ALA A 200 -5.96 -10.09 22.26
N GLN A 201 -4.87 -10.03 21.53
CA GLN A 201 -3.54 -9.68 22.03
C GLN A 201 -3.19 -8.19 21.87
N GLY A 202 -4.04 -7.39 21.23
CA GLY A 202 -3.76 -5.97 21.02
C GLY A 202 -4.53 -5.34 19.86
N THR A 203 -4.16 -4.12 19.55
CA THR A 203 -4.76 -3.34 18.47
C THR A 203 -3.68 -2.79 17.56
N ASN A 204 -3.81 -3.06 16.28
CA ASN A 204 -2.85 -2.71 15.23
C ASN A 204 -3.37 -1.57 14.38
N LEU A 205 -2.54 -0.56 14.15
CA LEU A 205 -2.80 0.53 13.23
C LEU A 205 -1.92 0.38 11.99
N PHE A 206 -2.53 0.43 10.80
CA PHE A 206 -1.85 0.46 9.50
C PHE A 206 -2.23 1.75 8.79
N VAL A 207 -1.28 2.68 8.67
CA VAL A 207 -1.46 3.93 7.93
C VAL A 207 -1.06 3.69 6.48
N SER A 208 -1.92 4.04 5.55
CA SER A 208 -1.67 4.00 4.10
C SER A 208 -0.51 4.90 3.70
N GLY A 209 0.05 4.67 2.52
CA GLY A 209 0.90 5.65 1.87
C GLY A 209 0.22 7.02 1.90
N THR A 210 0.81 7.92 2.64
CA THR A 210 0.30 9.27 2.90
C THR A 210 1.28 10.27 2.33
N ALA A 211 0.78 11.26 1.62
CA ALA A 211 1.57 12.30 0.98
C ALA A 211 0.98 13.69 1.24
N SER A 212 1.61 14.72 0.67
CA SER A 212 1.22 16.13 0.80
C SER A 212 -0.06 16.42 0.00
N ILE A 213 -1.19 15.91 0.48
CA ILE A 213 -2.52 16.08 -0.15
C ILE A 213 -3.49 16.65 0.88
N VAL A 214 -4.17 17.75 0.54
CA VAL A 214 -5.29 18.30 1.31
C VAL A 214 -6.53 18.29 0.42
N GLY A 215 -7.66 17.84 0.95
CA GLY A 215 -8.78 17.47 0.09
C GLY A 215 -8.34 16.38 -0.90
N HIS A 216 -8.30 16.73 -2.17
CA HIS A 216 -7.79 15.87 -3.24
C HIS A 216 -6.62 16.48 -4.03
N GLU A 217 -6.16 17.67 -3.62
CA GLU A 217 -5.09 18.41 -4.31
C GLU A 217 -3.73 18.16 -3.67
N THR A 218 -2.70 18.06 -4.51
CA THR A 218 -1.30 18.10 -4.07
C THR A 218 -0.98 19.50 -3.56
N ILE A 219 -0.41 19.57 -2.37
CA ILE A 219 0.01 20.83 -1.75
C ILE A 219 1.54 20.89 -1.74
N HIS A 220 2.07 22.11 -1.91
CA HIS A 220 3.52 22.38 -1.95
C HIS A 220 4.28 21.67 -3.09
N PRO A 221 3.83 21.74 -4.36
CA PRO A 221 4.56 21.14 -5.46
C PRO A 221 5.98 21.71 -5.56
N GLY A 222 6.96 20.81 -5.70
CA GLY A 222 8.38 21.17 -5.82
C GLY A 222 9.10 21.49 -4.48
N ASP A 223 8.41 21.53 -3.35
CA ASP A 223 9.01 21.77 -2.03
C ASP A 223 8.93 20.51 -1.15
N VAL A 224 9.98 19.71 -1.16
CA VAL A 224 10.01 18.44 -0.42
C VAL A 224 9.91 18.62 1.09
N VAL A 225 10.47 19.71 1.64
CA VAL A 225 10.41 20.01 3.08
C VAL A 225 8.98 20.32 3.51
N ALA A 226 8.29 21.17 2.74
CA ALA A 226 6.89 21.50 3.00
C ALA A 226 5.99 20.27 2.77
N GLN A 227 6.24 19.45 1.72
CA GLN A 227 5.53 18.19 1.51
C GLN A 227 5.72 17.21 2.67
N THR A 228 6.93 17.07 3.21
CA THR A 228 7.19 16.19 4.36
C THR A 228 6.39 16.64 5.58
N ARG A 229 6.37 17.94 5.88
CA ARG A 229 5.61 18.49 7.01
C ARG A 229 4.10 18.30 6.83
N GLU A 230 3.58 18.55 5.64
CA GLU A 230 2.16 18.35 5.33
C GLU A 230 1.75 16.88 5.45
N THR A 231 2.62 15.97 4.99
CA THR A 231 2.43 14.53 5.14
C THR A 231 2.35 14.13 6.62
N MET A 232 3.24 14.64 7.47
CA MET A 232 3.23 14.38 8.92
C MET A 232 1.98 14.95 9.58
N ALA A 233 1.50 16.12 9.16
CA ALA A 233 0.24 16.69 9.63
C ALA A 233 -0.97 15.81 9.24
N ASN A 234 -0.96 15.21 8.05
CA ASN A 234 -1.97 14.25 7.63
C ASN A 234 -1.92 12.97 8.49
N ILE A 235 -0.73 12.45 8.79
CA ILE A 235 -0.58 11.28 9.66
C ILE A 235 -1.06 11.61 11.09
N ALA A 236 -0.71 12.76 11.65
CA ALA A 236 -1.17 13.17 12.97
C ALA A 236 -2.71 13.21 13.06
N ALA A 237 -3.39 13.74 12.04
CA ALA A 237 -4.85 13.75 11.98
C ALA A 237 -5.45 12.33 11.92
N LEU A 238 -4.77 11.38 11.27
CA LEU A 238 -5.18 9.96 11.27
C LEU A 238 -5.02 9.31 12.65
N LEU A 239 -3.94 9.65 13.41
CA LEU A 239 -3.76 9.15 14.77
C LEU A 239 -4.89 9.61 15.70
N GLU A 240 -5.32 10.86 15.58
CA GLU A 240 -6.50 11.35 16.32
C GLU A 240 -7.74 10.53 15.99
N GLN A 241 -7.97 10.20 14.71
CA GLN A 241 -9.11 9.34 14.33
C GLN A 241 -8.95 7.92 14.87
N ALA A 242 -7.76 7.33 14.79
CA ALA A 242 -7.49 6.00 15.33
C ALA A 242 -7.74 5.96 16.84
N ASN A 243 -7.26 6.95 17.60
CA ASN A 243 -7.47 7.06 19.05
C ASN A 243 -8.94 7.19 19.42
N ARG A 244 -9.72 7.98 18.66
CA ARG A 244 -11.18 8.06 18.85
C ARG A 244 -11.86 6.70 18.65
N VAL A 245 -11.44 5.95 17.64
CA VAL A 245 -12.04 4.65 17.31
C VAL A 245 -11.71 3.59 18.35
N VAL A 246 -10.50 3.60 18.93
CA VAL A 246 -10.11 2.66 20.00
C VAL A 246 -10.54 3.14 21.39
N GLY A 247 -10.99 4.41 21.53
CA GLY A 247 -11.45 4.98 22.77
C GLY A 247 -10.35 5.26 23.79
N SER A 248 -9.11 5.46 23.33
CA SER A 248 -7.94 5.75 24.17
C SER A 248 -6.83 6.44 23.38
N GLU A 249 -5.98 7.20 24.06
CA GLU A 249 -4.75 7.83 23.50
C GLU A 249 -3.62 6.79 23.29
N ARG A 250 -3.92 5.79 22.48
CA ARG A 250 -3.01 4.66 22.27
C ARG A 250 -1.89 4.95 21.26
N TYR A 251 -2.20 5.71 20.22
CA TYR A 251 -1.28 5.98 19.13
C TYR A 251 -0.72 7.39 19.21
N SER A 252 0.60 7.51 19.12
CA SER A 252 1.33 8.77 18.98
C SER A 252 2.39 8.62 17.90
N LEU A 253 2.90 9.72 17.35
CA LEU A 253 3.95 9.69 16.33
C LEU A 253 5.19 8.90 16.81
N ASP A 254 5.60 9.07 18.05
CA ASP A 254 6.78 8.40 18.61
C ASP A 254 6.59 6.88 18.79
N GLY A 255 5.35 6.41 18.84
CA GLY A 255 5.01 4.99 18.98
C GLY A 255 4.85 4.25 17.64
N LEU A 256 5.05 4.94 16.51
CA LEU A 256 4.94 4.35 15.20
C LEU A 256 6.29 3.95 14.62
N LYS A 257 6.27 3.02 13.68
CA LYS A 257 7.38 2.68 12.78
C LYS A 257 7.05 3.22 11.41
N PHE A 258 7.97 3.94 10.79
CA PHE A 258 7.76 4.62 9.52
C PHE A 258 8.56 4.01 8.39
N LYS A 259 7.93 3.93 7.20
CA LYS A 259 8.63 3.79 5.93
C LYS A 259 8.42 5.06 5.10
N VAL A 260 9.52 5.65 4.69
CA VAL A 260 9.55 6.90 3.94
C VAL A 260 10.04 6.60 2.52
N TYR A 261 9.18 6.84 1.57
CA TYR A 261 9.48 6.67 0.15
C TYR A 261 9.91 8.01 -0.42
N VAL A 262 11.15 8.08 -0.86
CA VAL A 262 11.84 9.26 -1.35
C VAL A 262 11.93 9.15 -2.87
N ARG A 263 11.35 10.11 -3.61
CA ARG A 263 11.41 10.10 -5.07
C ARG A 263 12.82 10.38 -5.58
N GLN A 264 13.45 11.42 -5.09
CA GLN A 264 14.80 11.83 -5.48
C GLN A 264 15.78 11.58 -4.33
N PRO A 265 16.79 10.72 -4.48
CA PRO A 265 17.76 10.47 -3.42
C PRO A 265 18.44 11.71 -2.85
N THR A 266 18.57 12.75 -3.67
CA THR A 266 19.13 14.05 -3.27
C THR A 266 18.32 14.77 -2.19
N ASP A 267 17.03 14.44 -2.07
CA ASP A 267 16.12 15.06 -1.11
C ASP A 267 16.18 14.42 0.30
N LEU A 268 16.88 13.29 0.43
CA LEU A 268 16.90 12.51 1.67
C LEU A 268 17.24 13.36 2.89
N HIS A 269 18.34 14.12 2.83
CA HIS A 269 18.80 14.93 3.97
C HIS A 269 17.76 15.97 4.40
N ALA A 270 17.11 16.64 3.44
CA ALA A 270 16.06 17.61 3.71
C ALA A 270 14.81 16.96 4.33
N ILE A 271 14.47 15.74 3.91
CA ILE A 271 13.39 14.95 4.50
C ILE A 271 13.73 14.55 5.94
N GLU A 272 14.95 14.06 6.19
CA GLU A 272 15.40 13.67 7.53
C GLU A 272 15.34 14.86 8.51
N GLU A 273 15.83 16.03 8.10
CA GLU A 273 15.76 17.25 8.91
C GLU A 273 14.30 17.70 9.17
N ALA A 274 13.43 17.55 8.17
CA ALA A 274 12.02 17.88 8.33
C ALA A 274 11.31 16.92 9.30
N LEU A 275 11.61 15.62 9.24
CA LEU A 275 11.07 14.59 10.14
C LEU A 275 11.60 14.73 11.57
N ALA A 276 12.87 15.09 11.77
CA ALA A 276 13.48 15.30 13.08
C ALA A 276 12.79 16.39 13.91
N ARG A 277 11.97 17.24 13.29
CA ARG A 277 11.14 18.24 13.99
C ARG A 277 9.87 17.65 14.60
N SER A 278 9.42 16.49 14.10
CA SER A 278 8.17 15.84 14.49
C SER A 278 8.38 14.51 15.19
N LEU A 279 9.52 13.87 14.99
CA LEU A 279 9.86 12.55 15.52
C LEU A 279 11.04 12.62 16.48
N ARG A 280 11.06 11.72 17.46
CA ARG A 280 12.21 11.55 18.35
C ARG A 280 13.35 10.79 17.64
N PRO A 281 14.60 10.98 18.07
CA PRO A 281 15.73 10.23 17.49
C PRO A 281 15.64 8.70 17.64
N THR A 282 14.82 8.22 18.58
CA THR A 282 14.57 6.79 18.83
C THR A 282 13.46 6.21 17.99
N THR A 283 12.74 7.03 17.23
CA THR A 283 11.66 6.56 16.35
C THR A 283 12.23 5.77 15.17
N SER A 284 11.68 4.59 14.92
CA SER A 284 12.12 3.72 13.82
C SER A 284 11.66 4.30 12.47
N VAL A 285 12.61 4.63 11.61
CA VAL A 285 12.37 5.14 10.26
C VAL A 285 13.24 4.40 9.27
N VAL A 286 12.65 3.93 8.18
CA VAL A 286 13.35 3.33 7.03
C VAL A 286 13.10 4.19 5.81
N TYR A 287 14.15 4.49 5.05
CA TYR A 287 14.10 5.28 3.83
C TYR A 287 14.31 4.40 2.60
N LEU A 288 13.39 4.49 1.66
CA LEU A 288 13.37 3.70 0.43
C LEU A 288 13.20 4.62 -0.78
N GLN A 289 13.88 4.33 -1.87
CA GLN A 289 13.67 5.07 -3.10
C GLN A 289 12.49 4.48 -3.86
N ALA A 290 11.52 5.31 -4.23
CA ALA A 290 10.40 4.92 -5.09
C ALA A 290 9.77 6.15 -5.73
N ASP A 291 9.20 5.98 -6.92
CA ASP A 291 8.24 6.92 -7.45
C ASP A 291 6.93 6.83 -6.67
N VAL A 292 6.27 7.97 -6.53
CA VAL A 292 5.00 8.10 -5.81
C VAL A 292 3.86 8.19 -6.83
N CYS A 293 2.65 7.88 -6.40
CA CYS A 293 1.47 7.76 -7.26
C CYS A 293 1.09 9.00 -8.09
N ARG A 294 1.62 10.18 -7.78
CA ARG A 294 1.51 11.41 -8.59
C ARG A 294 2.90 11.98 -8.82
N GLU A 295 3.15 12.49 -10.00
CA GLU A 295 4.46 13.02 -10.41
C GLU A 295 4.92 14.23 -9.56
N ASP A 296 3.99 15.05 -9.09
CA ASP A 296 4.23 16.25 -8.26
C ASP A 296 4.45 15.93 -6.75
N LEU A 297 4.33 14.66 -6.34
CA LEU A 297 4.65 14.22 -4.98
C LEU A 297 6.09 13.73 -4.90
N LEU A 298 6.86 14.31 -3.99
CA LEU A 298 8.29 14.05 -3.79
C LEU A 298 8.57 13.05 -2.67
N VAL A 299 7.61 12.86 -1.77
CA VAL A 299 7.71 11.98 -0.62
C VAL A 299 6.35 11.35 -0.30
N GLU A 300 6.36 10.08 0.06
CA GLU A 300 5.22 9.35 0.64
C GLU A 300 5.66 8.65 1.91
N ILE A 301 4.82 8.64 2.93
CA ILE A 301 5.14 8.04 4.23
C ILE A 301 4.01 7.10 4.63
N GLU A 302 4.36 5.87 4.98
CA GLU A 302 3.45 4.94 5.63
C GLU A 302 3.92 4.65 7.06
N ALA A 303 3.01 4.23 7.91
CA ALA A 303 3.35 3.93 9.29
C ALA A 303 2.55 2.74 9.85
N THR A 304 3.13 2.08 10.83
CA THR A 304 2.45 1.04 11.61
C THR A 304 2.59 1.32 13.10
N GLY A 305 1.48 1.17 13.83
CA GLY A 305 1.42 1.29 15.29
C GLY A 305 1.33 -0.06 15.97
N GLU A 306 1.50 -0.06 17.29
CA GLU A 306 1.66 -1.24 18.17
C GLU A 306 0.79 -2.43 17.93
N SER A 307 1.35 -3.61 18.24
CA SER A 307 0.67 -4.84 18.09
C SER A 307 1.31 -6.15 18.51
N ALA A 308 0.52 -7.22 18.42
CA ALA A 308 0.97 -8.61 18.29
C ALA A 308 1.73 -8.90 16.97
N ILE A 309 1.71 -8.01 15.98
CA ILE A 309 2.48 -8.10 14.74
C ILE A 309 3.62 -7.10 14.83
N GLN A 310 4.85 -7.57 14.99
CA GLN A 310 6.02 -6.70 15.01
C GLN A 310 6.76 -6.78 13.68
N PRO A 311 6.92 -5.67 12.94
CA PRO A 311 7.94 -5.59 11.91
C PRO A 311 9.31 -5.59 12.60
N LEU A 312 10.20 -6.45 12.15
CA LEU A 312 11.63 -6.34 12.46
C LEU A 312 12.28 -5.56 11.32
N VAL A 313 12.88 -4.45 11.66
CA VAL A 313 13.75 -3.69 10.76
C VAL A 313 15.20 -4.08 11.01
#